data_ff90051ab4243453599364ed03a9807e
#
_entry.id   ff90051ab4243453599364ed03a9807e
#
_cell.length_a   1.000
_cell.length_b   1.000
_cell.length_c   1.000
_cell.angle_alpha   90.00
_cell.angle_beta   90.00
_cell.angle_gamma   90.00
#
_symmetry.space_group_name_H-M   'P 1'
#
loop_
_entity.id
_entity.type
_entity.pdbx_description
1 polymer ?
#
loop_
_entity_poly.entity_id
_entity_poly.type
_entity_poly.pdbx_seq_one_letter_code
_entity_poly.pdbx_strand_id
1 'polypeptide(L)'
;MKHLLDNNKLSLSNIDKISESKAKYLIEEKGCKIKSIKRIPEGSNHYSFDVILDDGTPLIGKFKKNKNNLRDTLFGGRISLERECVLYSLIRKKTGLPVPKLYGKYKNGGISFILVEKLPGKLWSDYIRENNYSTSCFLKSLEYLGQDIARLQKVTFETFGDLMNEYLVLPKGIINFADRFIGITKMRLKRVKGKNVLDTKKVHLVKKYFFQQISEIREHLYNYKSKPVLVFTDVHSRNYLVNDFGKPSGYFDLESCQSAHPALEFYGLKFFLFNYFNYETFKKAEDSFFAGYKKEGGVYDRGDYINKKLEDLLAINRIMELNESYYGIKDGLRDTWSMKFKELLFEAIEINGVNYSKIADIIRAKDGQPKNPG
;
A
#
# COMPACT_ATOMS: atom_id res chain seq x y z
N MET A 1 -18.70 48.66 23.04
CA MET A 1 -18.08 48.06 21.84
C MET A 1 -16.82 47.29 22.19
N LYS A 2 -16.89 46.36 23.18
CA LYS A 2 -15.74 45.55 23.68
C LYS A 2 -16.14 44.11 24.05
N HIS A 3 -17.28 43.58 23.56
CA HIS A 3 -17.79 42.25 23.94
C HIS A 3 -18.07 41.30 22.77
N LEU A 4 -17.45 41.50 21.59
CA LEU A 4 -17.69 40.64 20.41
C LEU A 4 -16.40 39.99 19.81
N LEU A 5 -15.28 39.97 20.55
CA LEU A 5 -14.01 39.44 20.03
C LEU A 5 -13.48 38.18 20.76
N ASP A 6 -14.23 37.59 21.69
CA ASP A 6 -13.68 36.48 22.53
C ASP A 6 -14.24 35.09 22.29
N ASN A 7 -15.00 34.83 21.21
CA ASN A 7 -15.59 33.50 20.96
C ASN A 7 -14.94 32.67 19.85
N ASN A 8 -13.73 32.98 19.39
CA ASN A 8 -13.03 32.20 18.36
C ASN A 8 -11.73 31.51 18.80
N LYS A 9 -11.54 31.28 20.10
CA LYS A 9 -10.61 30.23 20.56
C LYS A 9 -11.34 28.90 20.57
N LEU A 10 -11.64 28.35 19.37
CA LEU A 10 -11.84 26.91 19.21
C LEU A 10 -10.59 26.24 19.74
N SER A 11 -10.70 25.55 20.87
CA SER A 11 -9.60 24.83 21.51
C SER A 11 -8.95 23.92 20.49
N LEU A 12 -7.62 23.97 20.40
CA LEU A 12 -6.77 23.13 19.53
C LEU A 12 -7.03 21.60 19.67
N SER A 13 -7.75 21.20 20.72
CA SER A 13 -8.14 19.79 20.97
C SER A 13 -9.28 19.27 20.07
N ASN A 14 -10.01 20.12 19.36
CA ASN A 14 -11.10 19.72 18.45
C ASN A 14 -10.74 19.71 16.95
N ILE A 15 -9.45 19.89 16.58
CA ILE A 15 -8.98 19.88 15.20
C ILE A 15 -8.96 18.45 14.60
N ASP A 16 -9.21 17.43 15.39
CA ASP A 16 -9.07 16.02 14.98
C ASP A 16 -10.21 15.45 14.12
N LYS A 17 -11.28 16.20 13.88
CA LYS A 17 -12.37 15.74 13.00
C LYS A 17 -12.82 16.85 12.06
N ILE A 18 -12.55 16.70 10.77
CA ILE A 18 -13.13 17.58 9.75
C ILE A 18 -14.55 17.08 9.46
N SER A 19 -15.56 17.91 9.76
CA SER A 19 -16.96 17.68 9.40
C SER A 19 -17.23 18.01 7.94
N GLU A 20 -18.35 17.55 7.39
CA GLU A 20 -18.81 17.91 6.03
C GLU A 20 -18.96 19.41 5.86
N SER A 21 -19.55 20.10 6.83
CA SER A 21 -19.71 21.56 6.83
C SER A 21 -18.36 22.28 6.81
N LYS A 22 -17.39 21.82 7.60
CA LYS A 22 -16.04 22.40 7.60
C LYS A 22 -15.30 22.12 6.30
N ALA A 23 -15.42 20.92 5.75
CA ALA A 23 -14.81 20.57 4.46
C ALA A 23 -15.43 21.43 3.34
N LYS A 24 -16.77 21.57 3.31
CA LYS A 24 -17.48 22.43 2.37
C LYS A 24 -16.96 23.87 2.43
N TYR A 25 -16.95 24.47 3.60
CA TYR A 25 -16.44 25.82 3.81
C TYR A 25 -15.01 26.00 3.27
N LEU A 26 -14.09 25.09 3.61
CA LEU A 26 -12.69 25.16 3.18
C LEU A 26 -12.52 25.07 1.66
N ILE A 27 -13.36 24.29 0.98
CA ILE A 27 -13.33 24.15 -0.48
C ILE A 27 -13.94 25.39 -1.15
N GLU A 28 -15.05 25.90 -0.62
CA GLU A 28 -15.72 27.09 -1.15
C GLU A 28 -14.86 28.34 -1.00
N GLU A 29 -14.07 28.47 0.08
CA GLU A 29 -13.06 29.54 0.20
C GLU A 29 -12.01 29.56 -0.90
N LYS A 30 -11.84 28.45 -1.64
CA LYS A 30 -10.93 28.35 -2.79
C LYS A 30 -11.62 28.59 -4.13
N GLY A 31 -12.84 29.12 -4.10
CA GLY A 31 -13.61 29.51 -5.28
C GLY A 31 -14.38 28.34 -5.93
N CYS A 32 -14.41 27.17 -5.32
CA CYS A 32 -15.20 26.05 -5.82
C CYS A 32 -16.61 26.11 -5.23
N LYS A 33 -17.63 26.25 -6.04
CA LYS A 33 -19.03 26.20 -5.60
C LYS A 33 -19.46 24.72 -5.47
N ILE A 34 -19.99 24.33 -4.30
CA ILE A 34 -20.34 22.97 -3.97
C ILE A 34 -21.86 22.78 -3.95
N LYS A 35 -22.37 21.92 -4.83
CA LYS A 35 -23.75 21.42 -4.84
C LYS A 35 -24.01 20.47 -3.69
N SER A 36 -23.13 19.47 -3.52
CA SER A 36 -23.25 18.49 -2.44
C SER A 36 -21.88 17.99 -1.96
N ILE A 37 -21.80 17.62 -0.69
CA ILE A 37 -20.63 16.98 -0.09
C ILE A 37 -21.08 15.90 0.88
N LYS A 38 -20.43 14.73 0.82
CA LYS A 38 -20.71 13.60 1.72
C LYS A 38 -19.40 12.96 2.16
N ARG A 39 -19.27 12.66 3.44
CA ARG A 39 -18.10 11.98 3.98
C ARG A 39 -18.04 10.55 3.50
N ILE A 40 -16.85 10.12 3.06
CA ILE A 40 -16.52 8.72 2.81
C ILE A 40 -15.98 8.16 4.15
N PRO A 41 -16.65 7.13 4.75
CA PRO A 41 -16.35 6.67 6.11
C PRO A 41 -14.95 6.07 6.26
N GLU A 42 -14.38 5.56 5.18
CA GLU A 42 -13.12 4.82 5.17
C GLU A 42 -11.93 5.76 4.94
N GLY A 43 -10.80 5.42 5.56
CA GLY A 43 -9.52 6.12 5.40
C GLY A 43 -8.77 6.25 6.72
N SER A 44 -7.58 5.61 6.81
CA SER A 44 -6.74 5.67 8.00
C SER A 44 -5.99 6.99 8.12
N ASN A 45 -5.51 7.52 6.99
CA ASN A 45 -4.56 8.65 6.94
C ASN A 45 -5.20 9.99 6.62
N HIS A 46 -6.32 9.98 5.89
CA HIS A 46 -7.02 11.17 5.43
C HIS A 46 -8.50 11.12 5.76
N TYR A 47 -9.13 12.30 5.82
CA TYR A 47 -10.58 12.43 5.73
C TYR A 47 -10.93 12.59 4.25
N SER A 48 -11.73 11.69 3.71
CA SER A 48 -12.17 11.73 2.31
C SER A 48 -13.63 12.13 2.20
N PHE A 49 -13.95 12.93 1.19
CA PHE A 49 -15.30 13.41 0.91
C PHE A 49 -15.62 13.24 -0.57
N ASP A 50 -16.81 12.74 -0.84
CA ASP A 50 -17.44 12.79 -2.16
C ASP A 50 -18.01 14.18 -2.36
N VAL A 51 -17.57 14.90 -3.39
CA VAL A 51 -17.90 16.30 -3.65
C VAL A 51 -18.50 16.40 -5.04
N ILE A 52 -19.64 17.08 -5.16
CA ILE A 52 -20.22 17.43 -6.46
C ILE A 52 -20.24 18.95 -6.53
N LEU A 53 -19.59 19.51 -7.55
CA LEU A 53 -19.60 20.94 -7.82
C LEU A 53 -20.96 21.38 -8.42
N ASP A 54 -21.23 22.69 -8.43
CA ASP A 54 -22.48 23.24 -8.97
C ASP A 54 -22.67 22.95 -10.46
N ASP A 55 -21.55 22.79 -11.21
CA ASP A 55 -21.56 22.40 -12.62
C ASP A 55 -21.76 20.88 -12.84
N GLY A 56 -21.96 20.14 -11.75
CA GLY A 56 -22.11 18.68 -11.78
C GLY A 56 -20.82 17.88 -11.75
N THR A 57 -19.64 18.51 -11.75
CA THR A 57 -18.35 17.82 -11.75
C THR A 57 -18.15 17.01 -10.45
N PRO A 58 -17.96 15.66 -10.54
CA PRO A 58 -17.72 14.82 -9.36
C PRO A 58 -16.24 14.82 -9.00
N LEU A 59 -15.93 15.10 -7.73
CA LEU A 59 -14.58 15.15 -7.19
C LEU A 59 -14.47 14.35 -5.89
N ILE A 60 -13.23 14.01 -5.51
CA ILE A 60 -12.89 13.55 -4.17
C ILE A 60 -12.04 14.62 -3.48
N GLY A 61 -12.50 15.06 -2.30
CA GLY A 61 -11.73 15.92 -1.41
C GLY A 61 -10.99 15.07 -0.38
N LYS A 62 -9.65 15.15 -0.35
CA LYS A 62 -8.81 14.45 0.65
C LYS A 62 -8.17 15.46 1.57
N PHE A 63 -8.45 15.37 2.87
CA PHE A 63 -7.96 16.26 3.92
C PHE A 63 -7.01 15.53 4.84
N LYS A 64 -5.84 16.10 5.08
CA LYS A 64 -4.82 15.50 5.94
C LYS A 64 -5.31 15.42 7.39
N LYS A 65 -5.21 14.25 8.03
CA LYS A 65 -5.38 14.12 9.48
C LYS A 65 -4.15 14.64 10.21
N ASN A 66 -4.36 15.40 11.29
CA ASN A 66 -3.29 15.88 12.16
C ASN A 66 -2.75 14.73 13.04
N LYS A 67 -2.21 13.70 12.42
CA LYS A 67 -1.45 12.69 13.15
C LYS A 67 0.03 13.04 13.06
N ASN A 68 0.64 13.37 14.19
CA ASN A 68 2.09 13.42 14.31
C ASN A 68 2.62 12.01 14.00
N ASN A 69 3.33 11.82 12.90
CA ASN A 69 3.94 10.57 12.43
C ASN A 69 3.08 9.63 11.56
N LEU A 70 2.45 10.15 10.52
CA LEU A 70 2.06 9.32 9.39
C LEU A 70 3.35 8.82 8.70
N ARG A 71 3.79 7.63 9.05
CA ARG A 71 4.87 6.93 8.35
C ARG A 71 4.27 5.76 7.61
N ASP A 72 4.73 5.55 6.40
CA ASP A 72 4.53 4.27 5.75
C ASP A 72 5.09 3.18 6.66
N THR A 73 4.22 2.33 7.17
CA THR A 73 4.59 1.27 8.10
C THR A 73 5.49 0.23 7.44
N LEU A 74 5.37 0.03 6.13
CA LEU A 74 6.14 -0.95 5.38
C LEU A 74 7.58 -0.49 5.15
N PHE A 75 7.81 0.79 4.84
CA PHE A 75 9.11 1.23 4.32
C PHE A 75 9.66 2.51 4.97
N GLY A 76 9.00 3.03 6.00
CA GLY A 76 9.49 4.19 6.76
C GLY A 76 9.37 5.53 6.03
N GLY A 77 8.74 5.56 4.86
CA GLY A 77 8.44 6.77 4.12
C GLY A 77 7.37 7.63 4.79
N ARG A 78 7.32 8.90 4.45
CA ARG A 78 6.26 9.80 4.90
C ARG A 78 5.10 9.76 3.92
N ILE A 79 3.96 9.34 4.40
CA ILE A 79 2.69 9.48 3.70
C ILE A 79 2.33 10.98 3.64
N SER A 80 2.08 11.51 2.46
CA SER A 80 1.67 12.91 2.30
C SER A 80 0.81 13.13 1.06
N LEU A 81 -0.13 14.05 1.16
CA LEU A 81 -0.95 14.48 0.01
C LEU A 81 -0.10 15.08 -1.12
N GLU A 82 1.01 15.74 -0.76
CA GLU A 82 1.96 16.29 -1.73
C GLU A 82 2.56 15.19 -2.60
N ARG A 83 2.97 14.10 -1.97
CA ARG A 83 3.54 12.94 -2.64
C ARG A 83 2.49 12.27 -3.55
N GLU A 84 1.27 12.13 -3.08
CA GLU A 84 0.17 11.58 -3.87
C GLU A 84 -0.10 12.39 -5.14
N CYS A 85 -0.10 13.73 -5.04
CA CYS A 85 -0.25 14.62 -6.20
C CYS A 85 0.83 14.39 -7.26
N VAL A 86 2.09 14.26 -6.81
CA VAL A 86 3.23 14.01 -7.72
C VAL A 86 3.08 12.66 -8.39
N LEU A 87 2.68 11.62 -7.66
CA LEU A 87 2.51 10.27 -8.18
C LEU A 87 1.37 10.18 -9.20
N TYR A 88 0.25 10.85 -8.99
CA TYR A 88 -0.81 10.93 -10.00
C TYR A 88 -0.31 11.55 -11.31
N SER A 89 0.43 12.66 -11.22
CA SER A 89 1.02 13.30 -12.40
C SER A 89 2.01 12.39 -13.13
N LEU A 90 2.94 11.78 -12.38
CA LEU A 90 3.98 10.90 -12.91
C LEU A 90 3.37 9.69 -13.63
N ILE A 91 2.47 8.97 -12.96
CA ILE A 91 1.86 7.75 -13.47
C ILE A 91 1.03 8.06 -14.71
N ARG A 92 0.17 9.06 -14.66
CA ARG A 92 -0.65 9.49 -15.81
C ARG A 92 0.22 9.80 -17.03
N LYS A 93 1.27 10.60 -16.83
CA LYS A 93 2.17 11.06 -17.91
C LYS A 93 3.01 9.93 -18.51
N LYS A 94 3.50 9.01 -17.68
CA LYS A 94 4.48 8.00 -18.10
C LYS A 94 3.86 6.67 -18.52
N THR A 95 2.67 6.32 -17.99
CA THR A 95 2.09 4.98 -18.19
C THR A 95 0.71 5.01 -18.85
N GLY A 96 0.02 6.14 -18.81
CA GLY A 96 -1.37 6.25 -19.25
C GLY A 96 -2.37 5.49 -18.34
N LEU A 97 -1.94 4.96 -17.19
CA LEU A 97 -2.84 4.29 -16.25
C LEU A 97 -3.90 5.26 -15.71
N PRO A 98 -5.10 4.76 -15.43
CA PRO A 98 -6.20 5.56 -14.93
C PRO A 98 -5.95 5.94 -13.46
N VAL A 99 -5.39 7.11 -13.23
CA VAL A 99 -5.20 7.73 -11.92
C VAL A 99 -5.91 9.08 -11.88
N PRO A 100 -6.37 9.56 -10.71
CA PRO A 100 -7.11 10.82 -10.61
C PRO A 100 -6.35 12.01 -11.20
N LYS A 101 -7.06 12.87 -11.93
CA LYS A 101 -6.56 14.20 -12.27
C LYS A 101 -6.60 15.08 -11.02
N LEU A 102 -5.54 15.84 -10.79
CA LEU A 102 -5.49 16.84 -9.73
C LEU A 102 -6.24 18.11 -10.18
N TYR A 103 -7.25 18.51 -9.42
CA TYR A 103 -7.99 19.77 -9.63
C TYR A 103 -7.38 20.90 -8.80
N GLY A 104 -6.88 20.60 -7.61
CA GLY A 104 -6.22 21.60 -6.79
C GLY A 104 -5.55 21.02 -5.55
N LYS A 105 -4.53 21.74 -5.07
CA LYS A 105 -3.80 21.46 -3.84
C LYS A 105 -3.83 22.73 -3.00
N TYR A 106 -4.31 22.62 -1.78
CA TYR A 106 -4.62 23.77 -0.94
C TYR A 106 -4.07 23.61 0.48
N LYS A 107 -3.81 24.77 1.10
CA LYS A 107 -3.49 24.88 2.52
C LYS A 107 -4.26 26.06 3.10
N ASN A 108 -4.99 25.83 4.19
CA ASN A 108 -5.77 26.87 4.87
C ASN A 108 -5.78 26.62 6.38
N GLY A 109 -5.37 27.62 7.19
CA GLY A 109 -5.39 27.53 8.64
C GLY A 109 -4.67 26.29 9.24
N GLY A 110 -3.58 25.84 8.62
CA GLY A 110 -2.87 24.63 9.01
C GLY A 110 -3.45 23.31 8.46
N ILE A 111 -4.61 23.35 7.80
CA ILE A 111 -5.26 22.20 7.16
C ILE A 111 -4.78 22.12 5.70
N SER A 112 -4.18 20.99 5.33
CA SER A 112 -3.81 20.69 3.93
C SER A 112 -4.84 19.76 3.32
N PHE A 113 -5.27 20.04 2.08
CA PHE A 113 -6.18 19.19 1.34
C PHE A 113 -5.94 19.25 -0.17
N ILE A 114 -6.45 18.25 -0.87
CA ILE A 114 -6.45 18.16 -2.33
C ILE A 114 -7.86 17.89 -2.83
N LEU A 115 -8.13 18.36 -4.04
CA LEU A 115 -9.30 17.99 -4.83
C LEU A 115 -8.82 17.21 -6.04
N VAL A 116 -9.33 16.00 -6.20
CA VAL A 116 -8.98 15.11 -7.31
C VAL A 116 -10.23 14.60 -8.01
N GLU A 117 -10.06 14.18 -9.24
CA GLU A 117 -11.10 13.53 -10.03
C GLU A 117 -11.68 12.32 -9.29
N LYS A 118 -13.01 12.21 -9.29
CA LYS A 118 -13.68 10.97 -8.90
C LYS A 118 -13.69 10.04 -10.10
N LEU A 119 -12.87 8.99 -10.03
CA LEU A 119 -12.75 8.00 -11.09
C LEU A 119 -14.01 7.13 -11.21
N PRO A 120 -14.38 6.69 -12.41
CA PRO A 120 -15.52 5.80 -12.64
C PRO A 120 -15.18 4.35 -12.23
N GLY A 121 -16.23 3.59 -11.96
CA GLY A 121 -16.13 2.17 -11.62
C GLY A 121 -16.52 1.86 -10.18
N LYS A 122 -16.32 0.64 -9.79
CA LYS A 122 -16.58 0.11 -8.43
C LYS A 122 -15.29 -0.43 -7.83
N LEU A 123 -15.21 -0.49 -6.50
CA LEU A 123 -14.08 -1.15 -5.84
C LEU A 123 -13.93 -2.58 -6.33
N TRP A 124 -12.71 -3.02 -6.50
CA TRP A 124 -12.46 -4.40 -6.93
C TRP A 124 -13.06 -5.43 -5.96
N SER A 125 -13.04 -5.15 -4.65
CA SER A 125 -13.72 -5.98 -3.64
C SER A 125 -15.23 -6.09 -3.88
N ASP A 126 -15.87 -5.02 -4.32
CA ASP A 126 -17.30 -5.01 -4.60
C ASP A 126 -17.62 -5.77 -5.89
N TYR A 127 -16.80 -5.56 -6.92
CA TYR A 127 -16.90 -6.31 -8.18
C TYR A 127 -16.82 -7.81 -7.94
N ILE A 128 -15.88 -8.29 -7.14
CA ILE A 128 -15.72 -9.72 -6.84
C ILE A 128 -16.92 -10.26 -6.04
N ARG A 129 -17.42 -9.50 -5.08
CA ARG A 129 -18.60 -9.86 -4.29
C ARG A 129 -19.85 -9.94 -5.18
N GLU A 130 -20.09 -8.97 -6.05
CA GLU A 130 -21.21 -8.91 -6.97
C GLU A 130 -21.20 -10.06 -8.00
N ASN A 131 -20.02 -10.54 -8.35
CA ASN A 131 -19.84 -11.73 -9.21
C ASN A 131 -19.76 -13.04 -8.42
N ASN A 132 -20.29 -13.09 -7.19
CA ASN A 132 -20.36 -14.27 -6.34
C ASN A 132 -19.00 -14.98 -6.18
N TYR A 133 -17.91 -14.22 -6.13
CA TYR A 133 -16.55 -14.75 -6.06
C TYR A 133 -16.20 -15.72 -7.21
N SER A 134 -16.79 -15.52 -8.39
CA SER A 134 -16.51 -16.35 -9.57
C SER A 134 -15.03 -16.38 -9.89
N THR A 135 -14.44 -17.58 -9.92
CA THR A 135 -13.01 -17.76 -10.21
C THR A 135 -12.63 -17.20 -11.58
N SER A 136 -13.45 -17.36 -12.61
CA SER A 136 -13.15 -16.83 -13.95
C SER A 136 -13.10 -15.31 -14.00
N CYS A 137 -14.03 -14.61 -13.34
CA CYS A 137 -14.03 -13.15 -13.23
C CYS A 137 -12.80 -12.67 -12.47
N PHE A 138 -12.43 -13.39 -11.42
CA PHE A 138 -11.27 -13.12 -10.60
C PHE A 138 -9.97 -13.21 -11.43
N LEU A 139 -9.75 -14.34 -12.08
CA LEU A 139 -8.54 -14.59 -12.88
C LEU A 139 -8.41 -13.56 -14.01
N LYS A 140 -9.52 -13.24 -14.67
CA LYS A 140 -9.52 -12.24 -15.76
C LYS A 140 -9.14 -10.84 -15.24
N SER A 141 -9.67 -10.46 -14.09
CA SER A 141 -9.34 -9.17 -13.47
C SER A 141 -7.86 -9.09 -13.05
N LEU A 142 -7.28 -10.20 -12.56
CA LEU A 142 -5.86 -10.27 -12.24
C LEU A 142 -4.95 -10.23 -13.48
N GLU A 143 -5.36 -10.82 -14.60
CA GLU A 143 -4.65 -10.67 -15.87
C GLU A 143 -4.54 -9.18 -16.26
N TYR A 144 -5.63 -8.42 -16.17
CA TYR A 144 -5.60 -6.98 -16.43
C TYR A 144 -4.72 -6.22 -15.44
N LEU A 145 -4.80 -6.56 -14.15
CA LEU A 145 -3.92 -5.95 -13.14
C LEU A 145 -2.44 -6.23 -13.46
N GLY A 146 -2.11 -7.45 -13.89
CA GLY A 146 -0.76 -7.80 -14.30
C GLY A 146 -0.24 -6.94 -15.46
N GLN A 147 -1.08 -6.67 -16.46
CA GLN A 147 -0.74 -5.77 -17.56
C GLN A 147 -0.44 -4.36 -17.05
N ASP A 148 -1.27 -3.83 -16.15
CA ASP A 148 -1.08 -2.48 -15.63
C ASP A 148 0.17 -2.37 -14.74
N ILE A 149 0.49 -3.38 -13.95
CA ILE A 149 1.74 -3.43 -13.17
C ILE A 149 2.96 -3.48 -14.09
N ALA A 150 2.90 -4.22 -15.21
CA ALA A 150 3.98 -4.21 -16.19
C ALA A 150 4.18 -2.81 -16.82
N ARG A 151 3.09 -2.09 -17.11
CA ARG A 151 3.16 -0.69 -17.60
C ARG A 151 3.76 0.24 -16.54
N LEU A 152 3.34 0.08 -15.29
CA LEU A 152 3.86 0.87 -14.16
C LEU A 152 5.37 0.70 -14.04
N GLN A 153 5.87 -0.52 -14.12
CA GLN A 153 7.29 -0.86 -13.98
C GLN A 153 8.16 -0.44 -15.17
N LYS A 154 7.57 0.08 -16.26
CA LYS A 154 8.33 0.80 -17.31
C LYS A 154 8.85 2.16 -16.82
N VAL A 155 8.32 2.69 -15.73
CA VAL A 155 8.85 3.89 -15.08
C VAL A 155 10.04 3.50 -14.21
N THR A 156 11.23 3.97 -14.58
CA THR A 156 12.50 3.63 -13.93
C THR A 156 13.13 4.84 -13.25
N PHE A 157 14.00 4.57 -12.29
CA PHE A 157 14.75 5.57 -11.51
C PHE A 157 16.22 5.20 -11.42
N GLU A 158 17.05 6.12 -10.99
CA GLU A 158 18.48 5.87 -10.77
C GLU A 158 18.77 5.26 -9.39
N THR A 159 17.87 5.42 -8.42
CA THR A 159 18.09 5.00 -7.04
C THR A 159 16.82 4.46 -6.39
N PHE A 160 16.99 3.61 -5.37
CA PHE A 160 15.91 3.03 -4.58
C PHE A 160 15.45 3.96 -3.45
N GLY A 161 14.17 4.05 -3.18
CA GLY A 161 13.64 4.78 -2.02
C GLY A 161 12.26 5.39 -2.24
N ASP A 162 11.88 6.25 -1.28
CA ASP A 162 10.62 6.99 -1.36
C ASP A 162 10.72 8.12 -2.36
N LEU A 163 9.65 8.36 -3.10
CA LEU A 163 9.59 9.43 -4.09
C LEU A 163 9.25 10.77 -3.44
N MET A 164 10.05 11.80 -3.73
CA MET A 164 9.76 13.19 -3.37
C MET A 164 8.97 13.93 -4.44
N ASN A 165 9.42 13.74 -5.68
CA ASN A 165 8.81 14.29 -6.87
C ASN A 165 9.11 13.34 -8.04
N GLU A 166 8.69 13.70 -9.24
CA GLU A 166 8.81 12.84 -10.43
C GLU A 166 10.25 12.51 -10.86
N TYR A 167 11.26 13.17 -10.25
CA TYR A 167 12.67 13.00 -10.61
C TYR A 167 13.54 12.53 -9.45
N LEU A 168 13.11 12.76 -8.21
CA LEU A 168 13.95 12.57 -7.04
C LEU A 168 13.37 11.50 -6.11
N VAL A 169 14.23 10.58 -5.74
CA VAL A 169 13.98 9.57 -4.72
C VAL A 169 14.60 10.03 -3.40
N LEU A 170 13.83 9.98 -2.33
CA LEU A 170 14.28 10.35 -0.98
C LEU A 170 14.70 9.13 -0.17
N PRO A 171 15.61 9.40 0.80
CA PRO A 171 16.70 10.34 0.92
C PRO A 171 17.83 9.98 -0.02
N LYS A 172 18.84 10.83 -0.24
CA LYS A 172 19.99 10.62 -1.16
C LYS A 172 20.16 9.17 -1.58
N GLY A 173 19.83 8.88 -2.82
CA GLY A 173 19.49 7.59 -3.37
C GLY A 173 20.36 6.43 -2.92
N ILE A 174 19.71 5.40 -2.46
CA ILE A 174 20.34 4.11 -2.21
C ILE A 174 20.52 3.43 -3.56
N ILE A 175 21.75 3.07 -3.90
CA ILE A 175 22.09 2.45 -5.20
C ILE A 175 21.80 0.96 -5.20
N ASN A 176 21.87 0.30 -4.03
CA ASN A 176 21.66 -1.14 -3.90
C ASN A 176 20.41 -1.43 -3.07
N PHE A 177 19.50 -2.26 -3.60
CA PHE A 177 18.28 -2.64 -2.89
C PHE A 177 18.57 -3.41 -1.58
N ALA A 178 19.67 -4.13 -1.49
CA ALA A 178 20.09 -4.78 -0.24
C ALA A 178 20.26 -3.78 0.91
N ASP A 179 20.81 -2.59 0.65
CA ASP A 179 20.96 -1.54 1.67
C ASP A 179 19.60 -0.97 2.09
N ARG A 180 18.69 -0.80 1.14
CA ARG A 180 17.31 -0.40 1.42
C ARG A 180 16.62 -1.44 2.29
N PHE A 181 16.73 -2.72 1.95
CA PHE A 181 16.15 -3.83 2.70
C PHE A 181 16.71 -3.91 4.13
N ILE A 182 18.04 -3.77 4.29
CA ILE A 182 18.68 -3.73 5.62
C ILE A 182 18.14 -2.56 6.45
N GLY A 183 17.96 -1.40 5.85
CA GLY A 183 17.39 -0.22 6.52
C GLY A 183 15.98 -0.49 7.06
N ILE A 184 15.12 -1.08 6.23
CA ILE A 184 13.76 -1.48 6.58
C ILE A 184 13.78 -2.49 7.73
N THR A 185 14.60 -3.54 7.61
CA THR A 185 14.73 -4.60 8.62
C THR A 185 15.19 -4.04 9.97
N LYS A 186 16.19 -3.15 9.99
CA LYS A 186 16.65 -2.48 11.22
C LYS A 186 15.55 -1.68 11.89
N MET A 187 14.77 -0.95 11.11
CA MET A 187 13.64 -0.16 11.62
C MET A 187 12.59 -1.06 12.28
N ARG A 188 12.21 -2.17 11.63
CA ARG A 188 11.25 -3.13 12.17
C ARG A 188 11.75 -3.83 13.42
N LEU A 189 12.99 -4.29 13.43
CA LEU A 189 13.62 -4.87 14.62
C LEU A 189 13.63 -3.90 15.80
N LYS A 190 13.86 -2.59 15.56
CA LYS A 190 13.76 -1.57 16.60
C LYS A 190 12.33 -1.49 17.18
N ARG A 191 11.31 -1.56 16.34
CA ARG A 191 9.90 -1.53 16.77
C ARG A 191 9.52 -2.78 17.56
N VAL A 192 9.86 -3.95 17.04
CA VAL A 192 9.64 -5.26 17.69
C VAL A 192 10.27 -5.30 19.08
N LYS A 193 11.52 -4.82 19.22
CA LYS A 193 12.21 -4.68 20.49
C LYS A 193 11.53 -3.66 21.41
N GLY A 194 11.17 -2.50 20.87
CA GLY A 194 10.53 -1.42 21.65
C GLY A 194 9.17 -1.79 22.23
N LYS A 195 8.43 -2.70 21.59
CA LYS A 195 7.15 -3.24 22.06
C LYS A 195 7.30 -4.53 22.89
N ASN A 196 8.52 -5.03 23.10
CA ASN A 196 8.79 -6.32 23.77
C ASN A 196 8.11 -7.54 23.11
N VAL A 197 7.87 -7.50 21.80
CA VAL A 197 7.26 -8.60 21.05
C VAL A 197 8.18 -9.82 21.00
N LEU A 198 9.48 -9.56 20.87
CA LEU A 198 10.56 -10.56 20.94
C LEU A 198 11.57 -10.15 22.00
N ASP A 199 12.06 -11.13 22.74
CA ASP A 199 13.18 -10.93 23.66
C ASP A 199 14.48 -10.61 22.93
N THR A 200 15.48 -10.13 23.65
CA THR A 200 16.76 -9.71 23.05
C THR A 200 17.47 -10.82 22.29
N LYS A 201 17.40 -12.07 22.76
CA LYS A 201 18.05 -13.22 22.09
C LYS A 201 17.38 -13.50 20.74
N LYS A 202 16.05 -13.50 20.72
CA LYS A 202 15.25 -13.68 19.50
C LYS A 202 15.46 -12.53 18.51
N VAL A 203 15.50 -11.28 18.97
CA VAL A 203 15.84 -10.13 18.10
C VAL A 203 17.22 -10.30 17.47
N HIS A 204 18.21 -10.79 18.24
CA HIS A 204 19.56 -11.05 17.72
C HIS A 204 19.56 -12.16 16.66
N LEU A 205 18.85 -13.26 16.90
CA LEU A 205 18.70 -14.36 15.96
C LEU A 205 18.08 -13.88 14.63
N VAL A 206 16.95 -13.18 14.69
CA VAL A 206 16.28 -12.64 13.50
C VAL A 206 17.18 -11.66 12.75
N LYS A 207 17.89 -10.77 13.46
CA LYS A 207 18.84 -9.86 12.86
C LYS A 207 19.96 -10.61 12.13
N LYS A 208 20.61 -11.59 12.79
CA LYS A 208 21.68 -12.41 12.21
C LYS A 208 21.19 -13.07 10.92
N TYR A 209 20.01 -13.70 10.95
CA TYR A 209 19.42 -14.34 9.79
C TYR A 209 19.29 -13.38 8.61
N PHE A 210 18.59 -12.26 8.78
CA PHE A 210 18.39 -11.32 7.68
C PHE A 210 19.70 -10.77 7.10
N PHE A 211 20.67 -10.45 7.96
CA PHE A 211 21.95 -9.91 7.51
C PHE A 211 22.77 -10.96 6.74
N GLN A 212 22.74 -12.21 7.17
CA GLN A 212 23.37 -13.30 6.46
C GLN A 212 22.71 -13.51 5.09
N GLN A 213 21.39 -13.69 5.07
CA GLN A 213 20.65 -13.98 3.85
C GLN A 213 20.75 -12.87 2.80
N ILE A 214 20.68 -11.60 3.21
CA ILE A 214 20.82 -10.49 2.27
C ILE A 214 22.27 -10.34 1.79
N SER A 215 23.24 -10.72 2.61
CA SER A 215 24.68 -10.73 2.22
C SER A 215 24.94 -11.69 1.07
N GLU A 216 24.27 -12.86 1.07
CA GLU A 216 24.42 -13.88 0.03
C GLU A 216 23.97 -13.39 -1.35
N ILE A 217 22.96 -12.53 -1.43
CA ILE A 217 22.44 -12.02 -2.70
C ILE A 217 22.84 -10.56 -3.00
N ARG A 218 23.60 -9.91 -2.10
CA ARG A 218 23.94 -8.49 -2.20
C ARG A 218 24.68 -8.13 -3.48
N GLU A 219 25.66 -8.95 -3.87
CA GLU A 219 26.44 -8.72 -5.09
C GLU A 219 25.57 -8.85 -6.33
N HIS A 220 24.70 -9.84 -6.38
CA HIS A 220 23.75 -10.03 -7.48
C HIS A 220 22.77 -8.86 -7.57
N LEU A 221 22.27 -8.36 -6.44
CA LEU A 221 21.41 -7.18 -6.40
C LEU A 221 22.14 -5.90 -6.84
N TYR A 222 23.47 -5.80 -6.57
CA TYR A 222 24.28 -4.69 -7.03
C TYR A 222 24.52 -4.75 -8.54
N ASN A 223 24.83 -5.94 -9.04
CA ASN A 223 25.09 -6.20 -10.45
C ASN A 223 23.81 -6.35 -11.27
N TYR A 224 22.64 -6.31 -10.62
CA TYR A 224 21.35 -6.42 -11.27
C TYR A 224 21.20 -5.25 -12.25
N LYS A 225 21.22 -5.58 -13.56
CA LYS A 225 21.23 -4.60 -14.66
C LYS A 225 19.93 -3.79 -14.78
N SER A 226 18.87 -4.20 -14.07
CA SER A 226 17.62 -3.46 -14.11
C SER A 226 17.64 -2.30 -13.13
N LYS A 227 17.29 -1.14 -13.66
CA LYS A 227 17.05 0.06 -12.84
C LYS A 227 15.91 -0.17 -11.85
N PRO A 228 15.91 0.55 -10.71
CA PRO A 228 14.74 0.61 -9.84
C PRO A 228 13.50 0.99 -10.65
N VAL A 229 12.38 0.34 -10.33
CA VAL A 229 11.10 0.61 -11.00
C VAL A 229 10.09 1.23 -10.05
N LEU A 230 9.06 1.86 -10.59
CA LEU A 230 7.93 2.29 -9.78
C LEU A 230 7.11 1.08 -9.35
N VAL A 231 6.87 0.98 -8.04
CA VAL A 231 6.01 -0.05 -7.42
C VAL A 231 4.92 0.58 -6.59
N PHE A 232 3.73 -0.01 -6.60
CA PHE A 232 2.60 0.50 -5.81
C PHE A 232 2.76 0.22 -4.31
N THR A 233 3.37 -0.88 -3.94
CA THR A 233 3.58 -1.39 -2.56
C THR A 233 2.31 -1.69 -1.75
N ASP A 234 1.17 -1.11 -2.07
CA ASP A 234 -0.10 -1.25 -1.36
C ASP A 234 -1.26 -1.53 -2.33
N VAL A 235 -1.04 -2.46 -3.28
CA VAL A 235 -2.11 -2.95 -4.14
C VAL A 235 -3.01 -3.87 -3.36
N HIS A 236 -4.21 -3.39 -3.07
CA HIS A 236 -5.25 -4.22 -2.45
C HIS A 236 -6.64 -3.81 -2.96
N SER A 237 -7.63 -4.64 -2.69
CA SER A 237 -8.99 -4.56 -3.25
C SER A 237 -9.74 -3.23 -3.02
N ARG A 238 -9.23 -2.37 -2.14
CA ARG A 238 -9.83 -1.08 -1.81
C ARG A 238 -9.05 0.11 -2.37
N ASN A 239 -7.92 -0.12 -3.07
CA ASN A 239 -7.08 0.95 -3.62
C ASN A 239 -7.17 1.04 -5.14
N TYR A 240 -8.05 0.24 -5.77
CA TYR A 240 -8.35 0.42 -7.19
C TYR A 240 -9.80 0.08 -7.53
N LEU A 241 -10.27 0.72 -8.60
CA LEU A 241 -11.57 0.54 -9.19
C LEU A 241 -11.47 -0.31 -10.44
N VAL A 242 -12.56 -1.02 -10.73
CA VAL A 242 -12.71 -1.75 -11.98
C VAL A 242 -14.05 -1.40 -12.65
N ASN A 243 -14.11 -1.57 -13.96
CA ASN A 243 -15.35 -1.51 -14.71
C ASN A 243 -16.13 -2.84 -14.59
N ASP A 244 -17.27 -2.94 -15.25
CA ASP A 244 -18.15 -4.12 -15.20
C ASP A 244 -17.52 -5.39 -15.79
N PHE A 245 -16.41 -5.29 -16.51
CA PHE A 245 -15.62 -6.40 -17.04
C PHE A 245 -14.42 -6.79 -16.18
N GLY A 246 -14.28 -6.20 -14.99
CA GLY A 246 -13.15 -6.44 -14.08
C GLY A 246 -11.83 -5.78 -14.51
N LYS A 247 -11.84 -4.94 -15.55
CA LYS A 247 -10.64 -4.20 -15.99
C LYS A 247 -10.44 -2.99 -15.09
N PRO A 248 -9.21 -2.71 -14.62
CA PRO A 248 -8.93 -1.52 -13.82
C PRO A 248 -9.37 -0.24 -14.52
N SER A 249 -10.15 0.57 -13.81
CA SER A 249 -10.65 1.88 -14.25
C SER A 249 -10.17 3.02 -13.38
N GLY A 250 -9.44 2.73 -12.29
CA GLY A 250 -8.88 3.76 -11.43
C GLY A 250 -7.97 3.22 -10.33
N TYR A 251 -6.80 3.83 -10.15
CA TYR A 251 -5.89 3.59 -9.04
C TYR A 251 -5.81 4.83 -8.17
N PHE A 252 -5.91 4.68 -6.86
CA PHE A 252 -5.85 5.78 -5.90
C PHE A 252 -5.15 5.33 -4.62
N ASP A 253 -4.94 6.27 -3.68
CA ASP A 253 -4.18 6.05 -2.44
C ASP A 253 -2.73 5.61 -2.70
N LEU A 254 -2.08 6.29 -3.66
CA LEU A 254 -0.77 5.93 -4.18
C LEU A 254 0.40 6.49 -3.37
N GLU A 255 0.13 7.09 -2.21
CA GLU A 255 1.13 7.77 -1.38
C GLU A 255 2.23 6.84 -0.83
N SER A 256 2.02 5.51 -0.89
CA SER A 256 3.00 4.50 -0.50
C SER A 256 3.92 4.03 -1.65
N CYS A 257 3.63 4.43 -2.90
CA CYS A 257 4.47 4.06 -4.06
C CYS A 257 5.94 4.42 -3.88
N GLN A 258 6.81 3.58 -4.40
CA GLN A 258 8.26 3.73 -4.25
C GLN A 258 9.01 3.43 -5.54
N SER A 259 10.24 3.91 -5.60
CA SER A 259 11.27 3.40 -6.47
C SER A 259 11.89 2.17 -5.81
N ALA A 260 11.63 0.98 -6.35
CA ALA A 260 12.04 -0.27 -5.69
C ALA A 260 12.40 -1.38 -6.68
N HIS A 261 12.87 -2.50 -6.13
CA HIS A 261 12.99 -3.75 -6.86
C HIS A 261 11.59 -4.35 -7.11
N PRO A 262 11.29 -4.91 -8.28
CA PRO A 262 9.97 -5.49 -8.60
C PRO A 262 9.46 -6.52 -7.59
N ALA A 263 10.33 -7.29 -6.96
CA ALA A 263 9.98 -8.26 -5.91
C ALA A 263 9.12 -7.63 -4.79
N LEU A 264 9.25 -6.31 -4.56
CA LEU A 264 8.47 -5.59 -3.57
C LEU A 264 6.98 -5.53 -3.93
N GLU A 265 6.65 -5.46 -5.22
CA GLU A 265 5.27 -5.55 -5.70
C GLU A 265 4.70 -6.95 -5.52
N PHE A 266 5.46 -7.95 -5.93
CA PHE A 266 4.96 -9.32 -6.05
C PHE A 266 4.79 -10.01 -4.70
N TYR A 267 5.67 -9.79 -3.71
CA TYR A 267 5.41 -10.29 -2.38
C TYR A 267 4.16 -9.64 -1.77
N GLY A 268 3.93 -8.34 -2.00
CA GLY A 268 2.74 -7.61 -1.56
C GLY A 268 1.46 -8.18 -2.18
N LEU A 269 1.50 -8.46 -3.49
CA LEU A 269 0.42 -9.13 -4.21
C LEU A 269 0.06 -10.49 -3.59
N LYS A 270 1.05 -11.30 -3.20
CA LYS A 270 0.82 -12.60 -2.54
C LYS A 270 0.00 -12.43 -1.25
N PHE A 271 0.42 -11.53 -0.37
CA PHE A 271 -0.29 -11.25 0.88
C PHE A 271 -1.71 -10.69 0.65
N PHE A 272 -1.89 -9.89 -0.40
CA PHE A 272 -3.20 -9.42 -0.82
C PHE A 272 -4.10 -10.58 -1.28
N LEU A 273 -3.62 -11.46 -2.15
CA LEU A 273 -4.40 -12.56 -2.71
C LEU A 273 -4.78 -13.61 -1.65
N PHE A 274 -3.97 -13.81 -0.61
CA PHE A 274 -4.32 -14.70 0.50
C PHE A 274 -5.54 -14.29 1.30
N ASN A 275 -6.02 -13.05 1.20
CA ASN A 275 -7.32 -12.68 1.76
C ASN A 275 -8.51 -13.29 1.01
N TYR A 276 -8.31 -13.75 -0.23
CA TYR A 276 -9.38 -14.25 -1.10
C TYR A 276 -9.24 -15.73 -1.44
N PHE A 277 -8.01 -16.25 -1.50
CA PHE A 277 -7.73 -17.58 -2.01
C PHE A 277 -7.04 -18.48 -0.99
N ASN A 278 -7.38 -19.77 -1.01
CA ASN A 278 -6.51 -20.78 -0.45
C ASN A 278 -5.24 -20.91 -1.32
N TYR A 279 -4.23 -21.64 -0.84
CA TYR A 279 -2.95 -21.72 -1.53
C TYR A 279 -3.04 -22.34 -2.93
N GLU A 280 -3.93 -23.31 -3.15
CA GLU A 280 -4.10 -23.95 -4.46
C GLU A 280 -4.74 -23.01 -5.50
N THR A 281 -5.81 -22.30 -5.10
CA THR A 281 -6.45 -21.30 -5.96
C THR A 281 -5.55 -20.08 -6.16
N PHE A 282 -4.78 -19.72 -5.13
CA PHE A 282 -3.78 -18.64 -5.22
C PHE A 282 -2.76 -18.88 -6.34
N LYS A 283 -2.26 -20.11 -6.53
CA LYS A 283 -1.34 -20.41 -7.64
C LYS A 283 -1.94 -20.06 -9.00
N LYS A 284 -3.20 -20.44 -9.23
CA LYS A 284 -3.92 -20.09 -10.47
C LYS A 284 -4.09 -18.57 -10.62
N ALA A 285 -4.37 -17.88 -9.52
CA ALA A 285 -4.49 -16.43 -9.51
C ALA A 285 -3.17 -15.73 -9.83
N GLU A 286 -2.07 -16.19 -9.24
CA GLU A 286 -0.72 -15.71 -9.52
C GLU A 286 -0.33 -15.97 -10.98
N ASP A 287 -0.62 -17.16 -11.53
CA ASP A 287 -0.36 -17.48 -12.92
C ASP A 287 -1.12 -16.57 -13.88
N SER A 288 -2.39 -16.28 -13.59
CA SER A 288 -3.19 -15.36 -14.41
C SER A 288 -2.64 -13.94 -14.39
N PHE A 289 -2.24 -13.46 -13.21
CA PHE A 289 -1.57 -12.16 -13.08
C PHE A 289 -0.30 -12.10 -13.91
N PHE A 290 0.58 -13.09 -13.78
CA PHE A 290 1.84 -13.11 -14.51
C PHE A 290 1.67 -13.36 -16.02
N ALA A 291 0.60 -14.01 -16.46
CA ALA A 291 0.25 -14.08 -17.87
C ALA A 291 -0.02 -12.68 -18.44
N GLY A 292 -0.82 -11.87 -17.74
CA GLY A 292 -1.05 -10.47 -18.09
C GLY A 292 0.22 -9.63 -18.05
N TYR A 293 1.02 -9.80 -17.00
CA TYR A 293 2.29 -9.10 -16.81
C TYR A 293 3.27 -9.34 -17.98
N LYS A 294 3.46 -10.60 -18.38
CA LYS A 294 4.31 -10.98 -19.53
C LYS A 294 3.76 -10.47 -20.84
N LYS A 295 2.45 -10.54 -21.05
CA LYS A 295 1.76 -10.06 -22.26
C LYS A 295 2.03 -8.57 -22.53
N GLU A 296 2.17 -7.76 -21.48
CA GLU A 296 2.48 -6.33 -21.57
C GLU A 296 4.00 -6.04 -21.58
N GLY A 297 4.84 -7.07 -21.61
CA GLY A 297 6.29 -6.96 -21.68
C GLY A 297 6.97 -6.81 -20.32
N GLY A 298 6.35 -7.26 -19.24
CA GLY A 298 6.97 -7.31 -17.93
C GLY A 298 8.19 -8.24 -17.90
N VAL A 299 9.28 -7.75 -17.34
CA VAL A 299 10.60 -8.39 -17.41
C VAL A 299 10.99 -9.17 -16.14
N TYR A 300 10.20 -9.08 -15.08
CA TYR A 300 10.50 -9.80 -13.84
C TYR A 300 10.34 -11.30 -14.02
N ASP A 301 11.42 -12.03 -13.73
CA ASP A 301 11.42 -13.49 -13.75
C ASP A 301 11.23 -14.04 -12.32
N ARG A 302 10.07 -14.63 -12.06
CA ARG A 302 9.77 -15.29 -10.79
C ARG A 302 10.49 -16.63 -10.60
N GLY A 303 11.05 -17.20 -11.66
CA GLY A 303 11.87 -18.43 -11.62
C GLY A 303 13.31 -18.15 -11.21
N ASP A 304 13.76 -16.91 -11.33
CA ASP A 304 15.10 -16.50 -10.94
C ASP A 304 15.33 -16.68 -9.43
N TYR A 305 16.46 -17.31 -9.08
CA TYR A 305 16.79 -17.63 -7.68
C TYR A 305 16.86 -16.37 -6.80
N ILE A 306 17.47 -15.29 -7.29
CA ILE A 306 17.66 -14.05 -6.53
C ILE A 306 16.32 -13.37 -6.27
N ASN A 307 15.47 -13.31 -7.30
CA ASN A 307 14.13 -12.76 -7.18
C ASN A 307 13.31 -13.52 -6.15
N LYS A 308 13.31 -14.86 -6.23
CA LYS A 308 12.60 -15.72 -5.28
C LYS A 308 13.13 -15.54 -3.86
N LYS A 309 14.45 -15.54 -3.69
CA LYS A 309 15.10 -15.33 -2.39
C LYS A 309 14.72 -13.97 -1.79
N LEU A 310 14.70 -12.92 -2.61
CA LEU A 310 14.31 -11.58 -2.17
C LEU A 310 12.83 -11.50 -1.80
N GLU A 311 11.94 -12.13 -2.56
CA GLU A 311 10.52 -12.22 -2.19
C GLU A 311 10.32 -12.93 -0.86
N ASP A 312 11.02 -14.05 -0.62
CA ASP A 312 10.96 -14.77 0.63
C ASP A 312 11.45 -13.91 1.81
N LEU A 313 12.56 -13.20 1.65
CA LEU A 313 13.06 -12.27 2.67
C LEU A 313 12.08 -11.12 2.95
N LEU A 314 11.44 -10.56 1.92
CA LEU A 314 10.39 -9.55 2.06
C LEU A 314 9.16 -10.11 2.78
N ALA A 315 8.75 -11.35 2.45
CA ALA A 315 7.65 -12.04 3.10
C ALA A 315 7.94 -12.30 4.60
N ILE A 316 9.13 -12.80 4.95
CA ILE A 316 9.56 -13.00 6.34
C ILE A 316 9.58 -11.66 7.10
N ASN A 317 10.05 -10.60 6.45
CA ASN A 317 10.03 -9.26 7.02
C ASN A 317 8.59 -8.76 7.27
N ARG A 318 7.64 -9.10 6.39
CA ARG A 318 6.20 -8.81 6.57
C ARG A 318 5.58 -9.63 7.70
N ILE A 319 5.93 -10.91 7.82
CA ILE A 319 5.51 -11.77 8.94
C ILE A 319 5.93 -11.14 10.28
N MET A 320 7.17 -10.65 10.38
CA MET A 320 7.66 -9.95 11.56
C MET A 320 6.85 -8.67 11.85
N GLU A 321 6.47 -7.93 10.82
CA GLU A 321 5.62 -6.72 10.97
C GLU A 321 4.21 -7.08 11.43
N LEU A 322 3.60 -8.12 10.88
CA LEU A 322 2.27 -8.58 11.28
C LEU A 322 2.27 -9.06 12.73
N ASN A 323 3.30 -9.79 13.15
CA ASN A 323 3.49 -10.18 14.54
C ASN A 323 3.52 -8.92 15.46
N GLU A 324 4.28 -7.89 15.10
CA GLU A 324 4.38 -6.65 15.87
C GLU A 324 3.08 -5.84 15.85
N SER A 325 2.39 -5.80 14.74
CA SER A 325 1.17 -5.00 14.56
C SER A 325 -0.02 -5.52 15.36
N TYR A 326 -0.10 -6.83 15.53
CA TYR A 326 -1.19 -7.49 16.28
C TYR A 326 -0.86 -7.75 17.75
N TYR A 327 0.39 -7.57 18.15
CA TYR A 327 0.82 -7.81 19.52
C TYR A 327 0.12 -6.88 20.53
N GLY A 328 -0.42 -7.47 21.59
CA GLY A 328 -1.06 -6.74 22.70
C GLY A 328 -2.45 -6.18 22.37
N ILE A 329 -3.03 -6.52 21.24
CA ILE A 329 -4.42 -6.17 20.93
C ILE A 329 -5.33 -7.22 21.57
N LYS A 330 -5.93 -6.85 22.73
CA LYS A 330 -6.77 -7.71 23.56
C LYS A 330 -8.20 -7.88 22.98
N ASP A 331 -8.32 -8.44 21.78
CA ASP A 331 -9.62 -8.82 21.24
C ASP A 331 -9.75 -10.34 20.99
N GLY A 332 -8.87 -11.12 21.64
CA GLY A 332 -8.82 -12.58 21.57
C GLY A 332 -8.31 -13.13 20.23
N LEU A 333 -8.76 -12.58 19.13
CA LEU A 333 -8.41 -13.06 17.78
C LEU A 333 -7.05 -12.53 17.32
N ARG A 334 -6.79 -11.24 17.49
CA ARG A 334 -5.54 -10.60 17.02
C ARG A 334 -4.33 -11.00 17.83
N ASP A 335 -4.51 -11.26 19.13
CA ASP A 335 -3.43 -11.80 19.96
C ASP A 335 -3.02 -13.21 19.50
N THR A 336 -4.00 -14.05 19.16
CA THR A 336 -3.76 -15.38 18.55
C THR A 336 -3.01 -15.26 17.23
N TRP A 337 -3.29 -14.26 16.40
CA TRP A 337 -2.55 -14.04 15.16
C TRP A 337 -1.12 -13.59 15.38
N SER A 338 -0.91 -12.69 16.35
CA SER A 338 0.44 -12.29 16.73
C SER A 338 1.28 -13.52 17.07
N MET A 339 0.74 -14.46 17.86
CA MET A 339 1.44 -15.71 18.19
C MET A 339 1.71 -16.58 16.96
N LYS A 340 0.73 -16.80 16.11
CA LYS A 340 0.89 -17.60 14.87
C LYS A 340 1.92 -16.97 13.92
N PHE A 341 1.93 -15.65 13.74
CA PHE A 341 2.96 -14.99 12.94
C PHE A 341 4.35 -15.06 13.58
N LYS A 342 4.43 -15.08 14.90
CA LYS A 342 5.69 -15.32 15.61
C LYS A 342 6.22 -16.73 15.36
N GLU A 343 5.37 -17.75 15.43
CA GLU A 343 5.72 -19.14 15.12
C GLU A 343 6.21 -19.27 13.68
N LEU A 344 5.46 -18.70 12.72
CA LEU A 344 5.87 -18.67 11.32
C LEU A 344 7.20 -17.96 11.08
N LEU A 345 7.50 -16.89 11.81
CA LEU A 345 8.77 -16.18 11.71
C LEU A 345 9.94 -17.09 12.05
N PHE A 346 9.83 -17.87 13.13
CA PHE A 346 10.90 -18.79 13.54
C PHE A 346 10.96 -20.04 12.67
N GLU A 347 9.83 -20.58 12.24
CA GLU A 347 9.80 -21.66 11.24
C GLU A 347 10.49 -21.22 9.94
N ALA A 348 10.20 -20.03 9.42
CA ALA A 348 10.82 -19.50 8.20
C ALA A 348 12.35 -19.35 8.33
N ILE A 349 12.84 -18.97 9.52
CA ILE A 349 14.28 -18.89 9.81
C ILE A 349 14.91 -20.29 9.86
N GLU A 350 14.23 -21.24 10.46
CA GLU A 350 14.71 -22.64 10.62
C GLU A 350 14.81 -23.36 9.28
N ILE A 351 13.77 -23.27 8.45
CA ILE A 351 13.74 -23.92 7.12
C ILE A 351 14.44 -23.09 6.03
N ASN A 352 14.92 -21.90 6.35
CA ASN A 352 15.48 -20.92 5.41
C ASN A 352 14.57 -20.66 4.20
N GLY A 353 13.27 -20.47 4.43
CA GLY A 353 12.26 -20.29 3.40
C GLY A 353 10.92 -19.87 3.97
N VAL A 354 9.89 -19.80 3.14
CA VAL A 354 8.55 -19.34 3.52
C VAL A 354 7.51 -20.41 3.26
N ASN A 355 6.73 -20.74 4.30
CA ASN A 355 5.56 -21.60 4.15
C ASN A 355 4.33 -20.76 3.79
N TYR A 356 4.17 -20.47 2.50
CA TYR A 356 3.06 -19.64 1.99
C TYR A 356 1.68 -20.26 2.24
N SER A 357 1.56 -21.59 2.31
CA SER A 357 0.28 -22.24 2.64
C SER A 357 -0.18 -21.87 4.05
N LYS A 358 0.71 -21.99 5.03
CA LYS A 358 0.39 -21.59 6.42
C LYS A 358 0.06 -20.10 6.53
N ILE A 359 0.76 -19.22 5.77
CA ILE A 359 0.43 -17.80 5.74
C ILE A 359 -1.00 -17.59 5.23
N ALA A 360 -1.35 -18.23 4.11
CA ALA A 360 -2.68 -18.14 3.53
C ALA A 360 -3.77 -18.59 4.53
N ASP A 361 -3.53 -19.69 5.24
CA ASP A 361 -4.47 -20.23 6.23
C ASP A 361 -4.67 -19.26 7.41
N ILE A 362 -3.60 -18.64 7.91
CA ILE A 362 -3.70 -17.68 9.02
C ILE A 362 -4.44 -16.42 8.57
N ILE A 363 -4.13 -15.89 7.40
CA ILE A 363 -4.77 -14.67 6.87
C ILE A 363 -6.26 -14.91 6.63
N ARG A 364 -6.65 -16.06 6.08
CA ARG A 364 -8.05 -16.41 5.83
C ARG A 364 -8.84 -16.68 7.09
N ALA A 365 -8.25 -17.31 8.09
CA ALA A 365 -8.89 -17.52 9.39
C ALA A 365 -9.25 -16.20 10.11
N LYS A 366 -8.65 -15.09 9.66
CA LYS A 366 -8.85 -13.75 10.17
C LYS A 366 -10.26 -13.21 9.99
N ASP A 367 -10.87 -13.43 8.86
CA ASP A 367 -12.05 -12.67 8.46
C ASP A 367 -13.38 -13.38 8.76
N GLY A 368 -13.36 -14.55 9.41
CA GLY A 368 -14.58 -15.35 9.60
C GLY A 368 -15.31 -15.65 8.26
N GLN A 369 -14.60 -15.45 7.16
CA GLN A 369 -15.14 -15.60 5.81
C GLN A 369 -15.57 -17.05 5.57
N PRO A 370 -16.71 -17.28 4.94
CA PRO A 370 -17.11 -18.62 4.59
C PRO A 370 -16.01 -19.29 3.79
N LYS A 371 -15.63 -20.51 4.20
CA LYS A 371 -14.78 -21.39 3.40
C LYS A 371 -15.35 -21.36 2.00
N ASN A 372 -14.56 -20.96 1.01
CA ASN A 372 -14.99 -20.91 -0.39
C ASN A 372 -15.88 -22.10 -0.71
N PRO A 373 -17.00 -21.88 -1.39
CA PRO A 373 -17.58 -22.96 -2.18
C PRO A 373 -16.52 -23.38 -3.20
N GLY A 374 -16.19 -24.64 -3.24
CA GLY A 374 -15.19 -25.26 -4.10
C GLY A 374 -15.41 -25.04 -5.60
#